data_b7dd8189225871c544e4636e2cc6cfb4
#
_entry.id   b7dd8189225871c544e4636e2cc6cfb4
#
_cell.length_a   1.000
_cell.length_b   1.000
_cell.length_c   1.000
_cell.angle_alpha   90.00
_cell.angle_beta   90.00
_cell.angle_gamma   90.00
#
_symmetry.space_group_name_H-M   'P 1'
#
loop_
_entity.id
_entity.type
_entity.pdbx_description
1 polymer ?
#
loop_
_entity_poly.entity_id
_entity_poly.type
_entity_poly.pdbx_seq_one_letter_code
_entity_poly.pdbx_strand_id
1 'polypeptide(L)'
;MNDKTEMPQEAARPKRKFGPSTVARLQVARVSEMGAFLDAQTGNTSDDILLHKTQQTHPVAVGDLVDVFLYLDPKRRLTASMRVPKMKEGQIARLRVINVTRDGAFLDVGAERGIFMPYAGMRGRPQVGEVVWAKLYTDKSGRLAVTMEVE
;
A
#
# COMPACT_ATOMS: atom_id res chain seq x y z
N MET A 1 -38.02 5.30 3.68
CA MET A 1 -37.48 5.56 3.36
C MET A 1 -36.89 5.68 3.36
N ASN A 2 -36.60 5.68 3.43
CA ASN A 2 -35.76 5.94 3.32
C ASN A 2 -35.07 5.78 3.31
N ASP A 3 -34.87 5.39 3.35
CA ASP A 3 -34.08 5.32 3.26
C ASP A 3 -33.57 5.35 2.86
N LYS A 4 -33.61 5.40 2.58
CA LYS A 4 -32.88 5.55 2.10
C LYS A 4 -32.19 6.13 2.31
N THR A 5 -32.26 6.29 2.69
CA THR A 5 -31.64 7.10 2.82
C THR A 5 -30.63 7.17 3.53
N GLU A 6 -30.20 6.95 4.13
CA GLU A 6 -29.20 6.99 4.80
C GLU A 6 -28.21 6.17 4.39
N MET A 7 -28.29 5.18 4.28
CA MET A 7 -27.53 4.42 3.60
C MET A 7 -27.36 4.88 2.29
N PRO A 8 -28.17 5.55 1.74
CA PRO A 8 -28.05 6.00 0.41
C PRO A 8 -26.83 6.79 0.15
N GLN A 9 -26.29 7.45 1.12
CA GLN A 9 -25.14 8.16 0.86
C GLN A 9 -24.03 7.32 0.54
N GLU A 10 -23.82 6.27 1.23
CA GLU A 10 -22.79 5.37 0.89
C GLU A 10 -23.02 4.70 -0.39
N ALA A 11 -24.24 4.41 -0.71
CA ALA A 11 -24.54 3.78 -1.98
C ALA A 11 -24.28 4.73 -3.11
N ALA A 12 -24.44 6.02 -2.91
CA ALA A 12 -24.23 6.99 -3.98
C ALA A 12 -22.77 7.29 -4.21
N ARG A 13 -21.89 6.96 -3.29
CA ARG A 13 -20.48 7.26 -3.44
C ARG A 13 -19.72 5.97 -3.65
N PRO A 14 -19.09 5.80 -4.82
CA PRO A 14 -18.30 4.59 -5.04
C PRO A 14 -17.16 4.55 -4.04
N LYS A 15 -16.95 3.40 -3.44
CA LYS A 15 -15.81 3.23 -2.58
C LYS A 15 -14.59 3.09 -3.44
N ARG A 16 -13.46 3.56 -2.93
CA ARG A 16 -12.21 3.30 -3.59
C ARG A 16 -11.93 1.82 -3.53
N LYS A 17 -11.50 1.27 -4.65
CA LYS A 17 -11.15 -0.13 -4.72
C LYS A 17 -9.79 -0.40 -4.12
N PHE A 18 -8.98 0.62 -3.98
CA PHE A 18 -7.58 0.47 -3.61
C PHE A 18 -7.29 1.27 -2.36
N GLY A 19 -6.55 0.68 -1.44
CA GLY A 19 -6.17 1.36 -0.20
C GLY A 19 -4.67 1.33 0.02
N PRO A 20 -4.20 1.98 1.08
CA PRO A 20 -2.77 2.01 1.36
C PRO A 20 -2.25 0.65 1.80
N SER A 21 -0.96 0.45 1.65
CA SER A 21 -0.25 -0.77 2.00
C SER A 21 -0.75 -1.96 1.19
N THR A 22 -0.99 -1.72 -0.10
CA THR A 22 -1.42 -2.78 -1.03
C THR A 22 -0.63 -2.63 -2.33
N VAL A 23 -0.60 -3.72 -3.11
CA VAL A 23 -0.02 -3.70 -4.45
C VAL A 23 -1.16 -3.80 -5.44
N ALA A 24 -1.10 -3.02 -6.50
CA ALA A 24 -2.13 -3.00 -7.52
C ALA A 24 -1.51 -2.80 -8.89
N ARG A 25 -2.19 -3.26 -9.93
CA ARG A 25 -1.82 -2.97 -11.33
C ARG A 25 -2.81 -1.93 -11.83
N LEU A 26 -2.31 -0.75 -12.16
CA LEU A 26 -3.15 0.38 -12.53
C LEU A 26 -2.67 0.96 -13.86
N GLN A 27 -3.61 1.59 -14.58
CA GLN A 27 -3.32 2.17 -15.88
C GLN A 27 -2.97 3.63 -15.75
N VAL A 28 -1.97 4.06 -16.48
CA VAL A 28 -1.59 5.48 -16.54
C VAL A 28 -2.64 6.22 -17.34
N ALA A 29 -3.32 7.17 -16.69
CA ALA A 29 -4.36 7.96 -17.33
C ALA A 29 -3.82 9.21 -17.99
N ARG A 30 -2.78 9.82 -17.41
CA ARG A 30 -2.16 11.01 -17.95
C ARG A 30 -0.78 11.20 -17.35
N VAL A 31 0.03 12.01 -17.99
CA VAL A 31 1.41 12.26 -17.58
C VAL A 31 1.61 13.76 -17.46
N SER A 32 2.37 14.18 -16.48
CA SER A 32 2.71 15.59 -16.27
C SER A 32 4.18 15.70 -15.86
N GLU A 33 4.62 16.93 -15.61
CA GLU A 33 6.00 17.14 -15.14
C GLU A 33 6.24 16.50 -13.77
N MET A 34 5.20 16.37 -12.96
CA MET A 34 5.34 15.75 -11.64
C MET A 34 5.51 14.25 -11.73
N GLY A 35 4.98 13.64 -12.75
CA GLY A 35 4.97 12.20 -12.89
C GLY A 35 3.74 11.75 -13.65
N ALA A 36 3.21 10.59 -13.28
CA ALA A 36 2.05 10.01 -13.92
C ALA A 36 0.88 9.99 -12.94
N PHE A 37 -0.34 10.01 -13.49
CA PHE A 37 -1.55 9.87 -12.70
C PHE A 37 -2.23 8.58 -13.12
N LEU A 38 -2.50 7.73 -12.13
CA LEU A 38 -3.04 6.39 -12.37
C LEU A 38 -4.53 6.39 -12.11
N ASP A 39 -5.25 5.67 -12.94
CA ASP A 39 -6.71 5.60 -12.85
C ASP A 39 -7.09 4.77 -11.63
N ALA A 40 -7.79 5.39 -10.67
CA ALA A 40 -8.26 4.71 -9.48
C ALA A 40 -9.56 3.95 -9.71
N GLN A 41 -10.09 4.00 -10.94
CA GLN A 41 -11.29 3.25 -11.35
C GLN A 41 -12.55 3.68 -10.60
N THR A 42 -12.61 4.95 -10.22
CA THR A 42 -13.80 5.50 -9.58
C THR A 42 -14.68 6.28 -10.55
N GLY A 43 -14.19 6.53 -11.76
CA GLY A 43 -14.88 7.38 -12.71
C GLY A 43 -14.67 8.86 -12.48
N ASN A 44 -13.93 9.23 -11.45
CA ASN A 44 -13.67 10.63 -11.10
C ASN A 44 -12.17 10.87 -11.15
N THR A 45 -11.72 11.76 -12.05
CA THR A 45 -10.30 12.02 -12.23
C THR A 45 -9.66 12.67 -11.01
N SER A 46 -10.45 13.26 -10.12
CA SER A 46 -9.87 13.81 -8.90
C SER A 46 -9.38 12.72 -7.96
N ASP A 47 -9.75 11.46 -8.20
CA ASP A 47 -9.28 10.34 -7.42
C ASP A 47 -8.03 9.71 -8.03
N ASP A 48 -7.53 10.21 -9.15
CA ASP A 48 -6.32 9.66 -9.77
C ASP A 48 -5.17 9.66 -8.77
N ILE A 49 -4.37 8.62 -8.84
CA ILE A 49 -3.31 8.38 -7.87
C ILE A 49 -1.98 8.81 -8.49
N LEU A 50 -1.26 9.69 -7.79
CA LEU A 50 0.00 10.20 -8.30
C LEU A 50 1.10 9.15 -8.16
N LEU A 51 1.80 8.90 -9.25
CA LEU A 51 3.04 8.14 -9.30
C LEU A 51 4.13 9.16 -9.64
N HIS A 52 4.71 9.76 -8.59
CA HIS A 52 5.70 10.81 -8.77
C HIS A 52 6.88 10.26 -9.55
N LYS A 53 7.50 11.12 -10.37
CA LYS A 53 8.60 10.68 -11.21
C LYS A 53 9.75 10.06 -10.44
N THR A 54 9.97 10.47 -9.19
CA THR A 54 11.02 9.89 -8.36
C THR A 54 10.65 8.49 -7.86
N GLN A 55 9.39 8.10 -8.01
CA GLN A 55 8.92 6.78 -7.61
C GLN A 55 8.76 5.84 -8.80
N GLN A 56 9.23 6.24 -9.96
CA GLN A 56 9.19 5.40 -11.15
C GLN A 56 10.53 4.72 -11.32
N THR A 57 10.51 3.42 -11.60
CA THR A 57 11.74 2.67 -11.89
C THR A 57 12.14 2.80 -13.35
N HIS A 58 11.23 3.25 -14.20
CA HIS A 58 11.47 3.58 -15.61
C HIS A 58 10.36 4.52 -16.05
N PRO A 59 10.57 5.25 -17.15
CA PRO A 59 9.54 6.18 -17.65
C PRO A 59 8.29 5.41 -18.07
N VAL A 60 7.15 6.05 -17.92
CA VAL A 60 5.86 5.45 -18.28
C VAL A 60 5.11 6.41 -19.20
N ALA A 61 4.15 5.85 -19.95
CA ALA A 61 3.36 6.61 -20.91
C ALA A 61 1.88 6.34 -20.69
N VAL A 62 1.03 7.23 -21.18
CA VAL A 62 -0.41 7.07 -21.10
C VAL A 62 -0.81 5.72 -21.69
N GLY A 63 -1.64 5.00 -20.97
CA GLY A 63 -2.10 3.68 -21.38
C GLY A 63 -1.29 2.53 -20.83
N ASP A 64 -0.09 2.79 -20.30
CA ASP A 64 0.70 1.72 -19.71
C ASP A 64 0.03 1.17 -18.45
N LEU A 65 0.19 -0.14 -18.25
CA LEU A 65 -0.21 -0.78 -16.99
C LEU A 65 1.03 -0.93 -16.14
N VAL A 66 0.94 -0.48 -14.89
CA VAL A 66 2.10 -0.50 -14.00
C VAL A 66 1.72 -1.18 -12.69
N ASP A 67 2.67 -1.94 -12.15
CA ASP A 67 2.52 -2.57 -10.85
C ASP A 67 3.07 -1.58 -9.83
N VAL A 68 2.25 -1.22 -8.86
CA VAL A 68 2.62 -0.20 -7.89
C VAL A 68 2.25 -0.65 -6.47
N PHE A 69 3.00 -0.12 -5.53
CA PHE A 69 2.70 -0.21 -4.12
C PHE A 69 2.03 1.10 -3.72
N LEU A 70 0.89 1.01 -3.05
CA LEU A 70 0.12 2.19 -2.66
C LEU A 70 0.37 2.51 -1.19
N TYR A 71 0.52 3.78 -0.88
CA TYR A 71 0.79 4.22 0.48
C TYR A 71 0.24 5.63 0.67
N LEU A 72 0.21 6.11 1.91
CA LEU A 72 -0.26 7.46 2.18
C LEU A 72 0.94 8.40 2.27
N ASP A 73 0.81 9.55 1.61
CA ASP A 73 1.84 10.58 1.71
C ASP A 73 1.69 11.34 3.05
N PRO A 74 2.58 12.28 3.37
CA PRO A 74 2.47 12.99 4.63
C PRO A 74 1.15 13.75 4.81
N LYS A 75 0.47 14.08 3.72
CA LYS A 75 -0.84 14.73 3.79
C LYS A 75 -1.97 13.72 3.76
N ARG A 76 -1.63 12.44 3.92
CA ARG A 76 -2.58 11.33 3.99
C ARG A 76 -3.33 11.11 2.67
N ARG A 77 -2.73 11.47 1.56
CA ARG A 77 -3.28 11.18 0.24
C ARG A 77 -2.71 9.87 -0.26
N LEU A 78 -3.55 9.07 -0.91
CA LEU A 78 -3.11 7.81 -1.48
C LEU A 78 -2.17 8.11 -2.64
N THR A 79 -0.99 7.49 -2.63
CA THR A 79 0.01 7.72 -3.65
C THR A 79 0.67 6.39 -4.03
N ALA A 80 1.42 6.35 -5.10
CA ALA A 80 1.94 5.12 -5.67
C ALA A 80 3.45 5.15 -5.85
N SER A 81 4.07 3.97 -5.78
CA SER A 81 5.48 3.79 -6.06
C SER A 81 5.67 2.53 -6.88
N MET A 82 6.56 2.56 -7.87
CA MET A 82 6.91 1.35 -8.60
C MET A 82 7.90 0.47 -7.82
N ARG A 83 8.32 0.91 -6.64
CA ARG A 83 9.13 0.06 -5.75
C ARG A 83 8.20 -0.79 -4.92
N VAL A 84 7.84 -1.93 -5.46
CA VAL A 84 6.89 -2.86 -4.83
C VAL A 84 7.64 -3.79 -3.88
N PRO A 85 6.93 -4.44 -2.94
CA PRO A 85 7.57 -5.43 -2.07
C PRO A 85 8.25 -6.52 -2.88
N LYS A 86 9.42 -6.95 -2.42
CA LYS A 86 10.19 -7.97 -3.12
C LYS A 86 9.75 -9.37 -2.76
N MET A 87 8.83 -9.52 -1.83
CA MET A 87 8.30 -10.81 -1.45
C MET A 87 6.81 -10.85 -1.74
N LYS A 88 6.29 -12.06 -1.86
CA LYS A 88 4.89 -12.28 -2.16
C LYS A 88 4.14 -12.67 -0.91
N GLU A 89 2.82 -12.48 -0.95
CA GLU A 89 1.97 -12.90 0.15
C GLU A 89 2.18 -14.38 0.44
N GLY A 90 2.29 -14.72 1.72
CA GLY A 90 2.55 -16.09 2.15
C GLY A 90 4.03 -16.45 2.22
N GLN A 91 4.89 -15.64 1.65
CA GLN A 91 6.32 -15.90 1.64
C GLN A 91 6.93 -15.50 2.98
N ILE A 92 7.92 -16.26 3.41
CA ILE A 92 8.65 -16.02 4.66
C ILE A 92 10.06 -15.57 4.30
N ALA A 93 10.53 -14.55 4.97
CA ALA A 93 11.88 -14.03 4.71
C ALA A 93 12.43 -13.37 5.96
N ARG A 94 13.73 -13.11 5.94
CA ARG A 94 14.38 -12.35 7.02
C ARG A 94 14.23 -10.88 6.68
N LEU A 95 13.59 -10.13 7.57
CA LEU A 95 13.29 -8.73 7.32
C LEU A 95 13.85 -7.88 8.44
N ARG A 96 14.34 -6.69 8.08
CA ARG A 96 14.91 -5.76 9.05
C ARG A 96 13.82 -4.85 9.61
N VAL A 97 13.85 -4.67 10.92
CA VAL A 97 12.95 -3.73 11.59
C VAL A 97 13.49 -2.32 11.35
N ILE A 98 12.69 -1.46 10.73
CA ILE A 98 13.12 -0.10 10.39
C ILE A 98 12.48 0.95 11.28
N ASN A 99 11.39 0.62 11.95
CA ASN A 99 10.75 1.56 12.87
C ASN A 99 9.92 0.77 13.88
N VAL A 100 9.83 1.30 15.10
CA VAL A 100 8.99 0.73 16.15
C VAL A 100 8.11 1.84 16.68
N THR A 101 6.81 1.56 16.78
CA THR A 101 5.85 2.52 17.31
C THR A 101 5.11 1.86 18.46
N ARG A 102 4.22 2.60 19.10
CA ARG A 102 3.47 2.01 20.19
C ARG A 102 2.44 0.99 19.72
N ASP A 103 2.15 0.94 18.41
CA ASP A 103 1.17 -0.01 17.88
C ASP A 103 1.82 -1.25 17.28
N GLY A 104 3.11 -1.22 17.03
CA GLY A 104 3.81 -2.32 16.41
C GLY A 104 5.11 -1.87 15.79
N ALA A 105 5.56 -2.59 14.79
CA ALA A 105 6.81 -2.29 14.11
C ALA A 105 6.59 -2.23 12.61
N PHE A 106 7.55 -1.65 11.90
CA PHE A 106 7.55 -1.63 10.44
C PHE A 106 8.82 -2.30 9.95
N LEU A 107 8.67 -3.20 8.99
CA LEU A 107 9.75 -4.01 8.48
C LEU A 107 9.99 -3.71 7.01
N ASP A 108 11.25 -3.78 6.59
CA ASP A 108 11.65 -3.49 5.22
C ASP A 108 11.39 -4.69 4.33
N VAL A 109 10.50 -4.53 3.37
CA VAL A 109 10.20 -5.56 2.38
C VAL A 109 10.68 -5.15 0.98
N GLY A 110 11.50 -4.08 0.91
CA GLY A 110 12.00 -3.59 -0.36
C GLY A 110 11.08 -2.63 -1.06
N ALA A 111 9.95 -2.26 -0.44
CA ALA A 111 9.03 -1.28 -0.99
C ALA A 111 9.39 0.11 -0.50
N GLU A 112 8.67 1.12 -0.98
CA GLU A 112 8.94 2.50 -0.61
C GLU A 112 8.69 2.75 0.88
N ARG A 113 7.76 2.03 1.49
CA ARG A 113 7.46 2.13 2.92
C ARG A 113 7.60 0.77 3.56
N GLY A 114 7.92 0.76 4.84
CA GLY A 114 7.90 -0.48 5.60
C GLY A 114 6.49 -1.04 5.72
N ILE A 115 6.40 -2.32 5.97
CA ILE A 115 5.12 -3.00 6.15
C ILE A 115 4.91 -3.23 7.64
N PHE A 116 3.71 -2.99 8.10
CA PHE A 116 3.35 -3.02 9.50
C PHE A 116 3.32 -4.44 10.08
N MET A 117 3.86 -4.59 11.28
CA MET A 117 3.74 -5.83 12.07
C MET A 117 3.08 -5.46 13.38
N PRO A 118 1.82 -5.85 13.58
CA PRO A 118 1.15 -5.57 14.86
C PRO A 118 1.78 -6.37 15.99
N TYR A 119 1.64 -5.89 17.21
CA TYR A 119 2.20 -6.60 18.36
C TYR A 119 1.69 -8.02 18.47
N ALA A 120 0.45 -8.28 18.07
CA ALA A 120 -0.09 -9.63 18.11
C ALA A 120 0.68 -10.61 17.25
N GLY A 121 1.40 -10.12 16.25
CA GLY A 121 2.21 -10.96 15.37
C GLY A 121 3.68 -11.03 15.78
N MET A 122 4.05 -10.40 16.88
CA MET A 122 5.45 -10.40 17.31
C MET A 122 5.77 -11.53 18.25
N ARG A 123 7.01 -11.98 18.18
CA ARG A 123 7.60 -12.81 19.19
C ARG A 123 8.68 -11.98 19.86
N GLY A 124 8.51 -11.66 21.16
CA GLY A 124 9.39 -10.76 21.85
C GLY A 124 9.14 -9.32 21.45
N ARG A 125 10.15 -8.50 21.58
CA ARG A 125 10.05 -7.08 21.25
C ARG A 125 11.25 -6.68 20.42
N PRO A 126 11.19 -6.95 19.11
CA PRO A 126 12.32 -6.62 18.25
C PRO A 126 12.57 -5.12 18.21
N GLN A 127 13.84 -4.76 18.10
CA GLN A 127 14.28 -3.38 18.10
C GLN A 127 14.66 -2.97 16.69
N VAL A 128 14.68 -1.66 16.45
CA VAL A 128 15.12 -1.12 15.15
C VAL A 128 16.50 -1.66 14.83
N GLY A 129 16.66 -2.15 13.61
CA GLY A 129 17.91 -2.73 13.15
C GLY A 129 17.99 -4.23 13.26
N GLU A 130 17.13 -4.85 14.07
CA GLU A 130 17.14 -6.31 14.16
C GLU A 130 16.54 -6.92 12.89
N VAL A 131 17.01 -8.12 12.56
CA VAL A 131 16.50 -8.88 11.43
C VAL A 131 15.76 -10.08 12.00
N VAL A 132 14.51 -10.24 11.58
CA VAL A 132 13.65 -11.32 12.09
C VAL A 132 13.03 -12.08 10.93
N TRP A 133 12.69 -13.35 11.18
CA TRP A 133 11.92 -14.13 10.22
C TRP A 133 10.47 -13.68 10.29
N ALA A 134 9.88 -13.38 9.17
CA ALA A 134 8.50 -12.90 9.12
C ALA A 134 7.83 -13.33 7.83
N LYS A 135 6.52 -13.42 7.88
CA LYS A 135 5.68 -13.82 6.74
C LYS A 135 4.81 -12.66 6.34
N LEU A 136 4.71 -12.42 5.04
CA LEU A 136 3.84 -11.39 4.48
C LEU A 136 2.44 -11.96 4.32
N TYR A 137 1.43 -11.21 4.76
CA TYR A 137 0.04 -11.61 4.60
C TYR A 137 -0.83 -10.38 4.37
N THR A 138 -2.06 -10.61 3.96
CA THR A 138 -3.04 -9.54 3.80
C THR A 138 -4.02 -9.62 4.97
N ASP A 139 -4.18 -8.53 5.69
CA ASP A 139 -5.06 -8.53 6.85
C ASP A 139 -6.52 -8.39 6.42
N LYS A 140 -7.42 -8.36 7.39
CA LYS A 140 -8.86 -8.33 7.11
C LYS A 140 -9.30 -7.05 6.42
N SER A 141 -8.53 -5.98 6.54
CA SER A 141 -8.85 -4.71 5.88
C SER A 141 -8.31 -4.66 4.46
N GLY A 142 -7.60 -5.70 4.02
CA GLY A 142 -7.02 -5.73 2.67
C GLY A 142 -5.63 -5.15 2.58
N ARG A 143 -5.00 -4.82 3.70
CA ARG A 143 -3.66 -4.24 3.70
C ARG A 143 -2.62 -5.32 3.93
N LEU A 144 -1.46 -5.13 3.32
CA LEU A 144 -0.33 -6.01 3.58
C LEU A 144 0.18 -5.80 5.00
N ALA A 145 0.55 -6.88 5.64
CA ALA A 145 1.10 -6.88 6.99
C ALA A 145 2.10 -8.02 7.11
N VAL A 146 2.91 -8.03 8.17
CA VAL A 146 3.83 -9.14 8.40
C VAL A 146 3.62 -9.68 9.80
N THR A 147 4.01 -10.93 9.99
CA THR A 147 3.90 -11.62 11.28
C THR A 147 5.12 -12.49 11.50
N MET A 148 5.56 -12.57 12.76
CA MET A 148 6.62 -13.49 13.13
C MET A 148 6.10 -14.90 13.38
N GLU A 149 4.78 -15.10 13.28
CA GLU A 149 4.19 -16.42 13.37
C GLU A 149 4.26 -17.04 12.00
N VAL A 150 5.34 -17.78 11.75
CA VAL A 150 5.63 -18.27 10.41
C VAL A 150 5.20 -19.71 10.16
N GLU A 151 4.59 -20.34 11.14
CA GLU A 151 4.11 -21.70 10.93
C GLU A 151 2.63 -21.78 10.73
#